data_16cb751ccd1a2356fc28e871f44e1389
#
_entry.id   16cb751ccd1a2356fc28e871f44e1389
#
_cell.length_a   1.000
_cell.length_b   1.000
_cell.length_c   1.000
_cell.angle_alpha   90.00
_cell.angle_beta   90.00
_cell.angle_gamma   90.00
#
_symmetry.space_group_name_H-M   'P 1'
#
loop_
_entity.id
_entity.type
_entity.pdbx_description
1 polymer ?
#
loop_
_entity_poly.entity_id
_entity_poly.type
_entity_poly.pdbx_seq_one_letter_code
_entity_poly.pdbx_strand_id
1 'polypeptide(L)'
;MTRWIITLVALSVTLCGCSSRNISLAVFENVKSVREFPCSSTLENGEDLNFVPAGALDIAIIGDTIIFSVPSEKFIYAYDIADGTCLGSFLRKGNGPYEFLNPPFMQDLVIYDGIVGIYDPEGHFYDFDLEQSINQSVPKVIKDIEKLPRELKSCFRIDDSSYYCRRLRSDEKGQQRFLWSRGNETYNGSIEALNEILLEGKGDGYRHNLLSSIAAYNKEKDIVVEAAIYQDVINIYSLRKAFELSIVTGENINTIEELSTLPYGDFKDAYMDLRLYDVCFACLRAGNCLQFFDWFGAPLMQVLLPKPATAFDIDWDNRFLYTYNIETERLLRYNIGNEIE
;
A
#
# COMPACT_ATOMS: atom_id res chain seq x y z
N MET A 1 -63.68 41.65 -30.57
CA MET A 1 -62.26 41.58 -30.41
C MET A 1 -61.94 40.92 -29.06
N THR A 2 -61.81 39.63 -29.05
CA THR A 2 -61.60 38.82 -27.81
C THR A 2 -60.12 38.31 -27.78
N ARG A 3 -59.35 38.87 -26.87
CA ARG A 3 -57.96 38.47 -26.67
C ARG A 3 -57.90 37.15 -25.81
N TRP A 4 -57.38 36.13 -26.36
CA TRP A 4 -57.05 34.91 -25.63
C TRP A 4 -55.65 35.07 -24.99
N ILE A 5 -55.59 34.97 -23.65
CA ILE A 5 -54.36 34.92 -22.88
C ILE A 5 -54.05 33.44 -22.70
N ILE A 6 -52.99 32.98 -23.34
CA ILE A 6 -52.45 31.63 -23.14
C ILE A 6 -51.49 31.71 -21.96
N THR A 7 -51.88 31.15 -20.84
CA THR A 7 -51.01 30.98 -19.66
C THR A 7 -50.20 29.74 -19.86
N LEU A 8 -48.89 29.91 -20.10
CA LEU A 8 -47.93 28.80 -20.16
C LEU A 8 -47.55 28.41 -18.72
N VAL A 9 -48.03 27.27 -18.24
CA VAL A 9 -47.61 26.70 -17.00
C VAL A 9 -46.33 25.88 -17.30
N ALA A 10 -45.19 26.43 -16.93
CA ALA A 10 -43.93 25.71 -16.95
C ALA A 10 -43.88 24.71 -15.79
N LEU A 11 -44.07 23.44 -16.09
CA LEU A 11 -43.91 22.34 -15.14
C LEU A 11 -42.40 22.08 -14.99
N SER A 12 -41.78 22.67 -13.97
CA SER A 12 -40.41 22.33 -13.57
C SER A 12 -40.41 20.96 -12.89
N VAL A 13 -40.12 19.93 -13.65
CA VAL A 13 -39.81 18.61 -13.11
C VAL A 13 -38.39 18.69 -12.55
N THR A 14 -38.28 18.93 -11.25
CA THR A 14 -37.07 18.67 -10.50
C THR A 14 -36.88 17.16 -10.47
N LEU A 15 -36.08 16.66 -11.40
CA LEU A 15 -35.50 15.32 -11.29
C LEU A 15 -34.57 15.33 -10.07
N CYS A 16 -35.09 15.00 -8.90
CA CYS A 16 -34.29 14.47 -7.81
C CYS A 16 -33.72 13.13 -8.31
N GLY A 17 -32.63 13.20 -9.04
CA GLY A 17 -31.81 12.04 -9.26
C GLY A 17 -31.28 11.62 -7.89
N CYS A 18 -31.90 10.61 -7.28
CA CYS A 18 -31.18 9.77 -6.33
C CYS A 18 -30.04 9.15 -7.13
N SER A 19 -28.88 9.80 -7.17
CA SER A 19 -27.65 9.13 -7.51
C SER A 19 -27.45 8.09 -6.41
N SER A 20 -27.79 6.83 -6.67
CA SER A 20 -27.18 5.73 -5.95
C SER A 20 -25.68 5.95 -6.11
N ARG A 21 -25.03 6.50 -5.10
CA ARG A 21 -23.58 6.57 -5.04
C ARG A 21 -23.13 5.13 -5.07
N ASN A 22 -22.67 4.67 -6.21
CA ASN A 22 -21.90 3.42 -6.30
C ASN A 22 -20.67 3.66 -5.45
N ILE A 23 -20.73 3.25 -4.19
CA ILE A 23 -19.65 3.48 -3.24
C ILE A 23 -18.52 2.56 -3.65
N SER A 24 -17.52 3.13 -4.28
CA SER A 24 -16.25 2.49 -4.61
C SER A 24 -15.12 3.35 -4.04
N LEU A 25 -13.93 2.77 -3.91
CA LEU A 25 -12.74 3.53 -3.52
C LEU A 25 -12.21 4.45 -4.64
N ALA A 26 -12.77 4.42 -5.84
CA ALA A 26 -12.49 5.39 -6.90
C ALA A 26 -13.25 6.70 -6.62
N VAL A 27 -12.74 7.53 -5.73
CA VAL A 27 -13.43 8.71 -5.19
C VAL A 27 -13.08 10.01 -5.88
N PHE A 28 -11.95 10.09 -6.57
CA PHE A 28 -11.49 11.31 -7.21
C PHE A 28 -12.27 11.60 -8.50
N GLU A 29 -12.46 12.87 -8.81
CA GLU A 29 -13.13 13.29 -10.05
C GLU A 29 -12.37 12.84 -11.29
N ASN A 30 -11.03 12.82 -11.21
CA ASN A 30 -10.19 12.31 -12.29
C ASN A 30 -10.10 10.78 -12.16
N VAL A 31 -10.78 10.08 -13.06
CA VAL A 31 -10.81 8.61 -13.11
C VAL A 31 -10.23 8.12 -14.42
N LYS A 32 -9.26 7.21 -14.36
CA LYS A 32 -8.64 6.55 -15.51
C LYS A 32 -8.97 5.06 -15.51
N SER A 33 -9.64 4.59 -16.55
CA SER A 33 -9.86 3.16 -16.74
C SER A 33 -8.69 2.56 -17.53
N VAL A 34 -8.06 1.52 -16.96
CA VAL A 34 -6.96 0.78 -17.57
C VAL A 34 -7.38 -0.68 -17.74
N ARG A 35 -7.67 -1.09 -18.96
CA ARG A 35 -8.07 -2.46 -19.31
C ARG A 35 -6.96 -3.24 -20.00
N GLU A 36 -6.05 -2.53 -20.65
CA GLU A 36 -4.95 -3.10 -21.40
C GLU A 36 -3.65 -2.40 -21.04
N PHE A 37 -2.58 -3.14 -21.06
CA PHE A 37 -1.23 -2.64 -20.86
C PHE A 37 -0.50 -2.64 -22.20
N PRO A 38 0.33 -1.63 -22.49
CA PRO A 38 1.10 -1.55 -23.75
C PRO A 38 2.00 -2.75 -23.97
N CYS A 39 2.54 -3.29 -22.88
CA CYS A 39 3.38 -4.48 -22.88
C CYS A 39 2.84 -5.51 -21.89
N SER A 40 2.93 -6.78 -22.25
CA SER A 40 2.59 -7.91 -21.38
C SER A 40 3.64 -8.99 -21.55
N SER A 41 4.18 -9.47 -20.46
CA SER A 41 5.18 -10.54 -20.41
C SER A 41 4.72 -11.62 -19.46
N THR A 42 5.19 -12.83 -19.67
CA THR A 42 4.96 -13.98 -18.76
C THR A 42 6.30 -14.55 -18.40
N LEU A 43 6.62 -14.54 -17.11
CA LEU A 43 7.88 -15.09 -16.65
C LEU A 43 7.86 -16.63 -16.71
N GLU A 44 9.03 -17.19 -16.95
CA GLU A 44 9.24 -18.62 -16.84
C GLU A 44 9.45 -19.02 -15.36
N ASN A 45 9.80 -20.29 -15.12
CA ASN A 45 10.04 -20.78 -13.76
C ASN A 45 11.19 -20.02 -13.10
N GLY A 46 10.92 -19.44 -11.92
CA GLY A 46 11.91 -18.79 -11.10
C GLY A 46 12.80 -19.79 -10.36
N GLU A 47 13.97 -19.31 -9.96
CA GLU A 47 14.89 -20.02 -9.07
C GLU A 47 14.39 -19.96 -7.63
N ASP A 48 14.34 -21.09 -6.94
CA ASP A 48 13.94 -21.18 -5.54
C ASP A 48 15.14 -20.89 -4.63
N LEU A 49 15.02 -19.85 -3.80
CA LEU A 49 16.05 -19.43 -2.86
C LEU A 49 15.74 -19.95 -1.45
N ASN A 50 16.68 -20.72 -0.88
CA ASN A 50 16.43 -21.49 0.34
C ASN A 50 16.90 -20.80 1.64
N PHE A 51 16.96 -19.46 1.67
CA PHE A 51 17.43 -18.70 2.83
C PHE A 51 16.34 -17.82 3.47
N VAL A 52 15.11 -18.28 3.45
CA VAL A 52 13.95 -17.56 4.02
C VAL A 52 13.84 -17.86 5.52
N PRO A 53 13.75 -16.85 6.39
CA PRO A 53 13.45 -17.07 7.80
C PRO A 53 11.98 -17.49 7.96
N ALA A 54 11.74 -18.48 8.84
CA ALA A 54 10.38 -18.98 9.08
C ALA A 54 9.46 -17.87 9.59
N GLY A 55 8.26 -17.80 9.03
CA GLY A 55 7.23 -16.84 9.41
C GLY A 55 7.47 -15.42 8.89
N ALA A 56 8.25 -15.24 7.83
CA ALA A 56 8.39 -13.95 7.17
C ALA A 56 7.02 -13.44 6.66
N LEU A 57 6.78 -12.15 6.78
CA LEU A 57 5.55 -11.48 6.34
C LEU A 57 5.74 -10.68 5.06
N ASP A 58 6.91 -10.05 4.90
CA ASP A 58 7.22 -9.17 3.78
C ASP A 58 8.72 -9.22 3.46
N ILE A 59 9.07 -8.83 2.25
CA ILE A 59 10.45 -8.73 1.76
C ILE A 59 10.71 -7.33 1.23
N ALA A 60 11.95 -6.89 1.28
CA ALA A 60 12.40 -5.70 0.54
C ALA A 60 13.88 -5.81 0.18
N ILE A 61 14.27 -5.12 -0.89
CA ILE A 61 15.64 -5.06 -1.38
C ILE A 61 16.23 -3.70 -1.07
N ILE A 62 17.42 -3.68 -0.46
CA ILE A 62 18.18 -2.46 -0.17
C ILE A 62 19.62 -2.71 -0.62
N GLY A 63 20.00 -2.16 -1.77
CA GLY A 63 21.29 -2.47 -2.40
C GLY A 63 21.46 -3.97 -2.65
N ASP A 64 22.56 -4.55 -2.19
CA ASP A 64 22.85 -5.99 -2.33
C ASP A 64 22.24 -6.86 -1.21
N THR A 65 21.29 -6.30 -0.44
CA THR A 65 20.70 -6.97 0.70
C THR A 65 19.21 -7.18 0.50
N ILE A 66 18.73 -8.41 0.72
CA ILE A 66 17.33 -8.71 0.91
C ILE A 66 17.01 -8.75 2.39
N ILE A 67 15.96 -8.04 2.81
CA ILE A 67 15.46 -8.06 4.18
C ILE A 67 14.13 -8.76 4.25
N PHE A 68 13.87 -9.40 5.37
CA PHE A 68 12.57 -9.99 5.71
C PHE A 68 12.05 -9.36 7.00
N SER A 69 10.77 -9.01 7.00
CA SER A 69 10.06 -8.71 8.23
C SER A 69 9.51 -10.00 8.85
N VAL A 70 9.75 -10.21 10.15
CA VAL A 70 9.33 -11.44 10.84
C VAL A 70 8.74 -11.10 12.21
N PRO A 71 7.49 -11.49 12.53
CA PRO A 71 6.87 -11.20 13.83
C PRO A 71 7.31 -12.22 14.91
N SER A 72 8.62 -12.39 15.08
CA SER A 72 9.23 -13.37 16.01
C SER A 72 10.05 -12.67 17.10
N GLU A 73 11.05 -13.34 17.63
CA GLU A 73 12.00 -12.77 18.60
C GLU A 73 12.86 -11.64 17.99
N LYS A 74 13.18 -11.76 16.71
CA LYS A 74 13.85 -10.74 15.89
C LYS A 74 12.90 -10.30 14.80
N PHE A 75 12.86 -9.02 14.49
CA PHE A 75 11.88 -8.46 13.57
C PHE A 75 12.40 -8.23 12.16
N ILE A 76 13.70 -8.03 11.98
CA ILE A 76 14.36 -7.89 10.68
C ILE A 76 15.47 -8.93 10.56
N TYR A 77 15.45 -9.67 9.45
CA TYR A 77 16.52 -10.53 9.01
C TYR A 77 17.09 -10.02 7.70
N ALA A 78 18.40 -9.91 7.60
CA ALA A 78 19.11 -9.43 6.43
C ALA A 78 20.02 -10.52 5.86
N TYR A 79 19.96 -10.70 4.54
CA TYR A 79 20.77 -11.67 3.82
C TYR A 79 21.43 -11.01 2.61
N ASP A 80 22.64 -11.43 2.30
CA ASP A 80 23.26 -11.11 1.01
C ASP A 80 22.43 -11.76 -0.10
N ILE A 81 22.07 -10.96 -1.09
CA ILE A 81 21.15 -11.39 -2.15
C ILE A 81 21.82 -12.35 -3.16
N ALA A 82 23.14 -12.31 -3.26
CA ALA A 82 23.89 -13.10 -4.23
C ALA A 82 24.06 -14.55 -3.78
N ASP A 83 24.35 -14.79 -2.51
CA ASP A 83 24.68 -16.13 -1.99
C ASP A 83 23.82 -16.60 -0.81
N GLY A 84 22.93 -15.74 -0.30
CA GLY A 84 22.06 -16.05 0.83
C GLY A 84 22.77 -16.08 2.17
N THR A 85 23.97 -15.50 2.28
CA THR A 85 24.68 -15.39 3.55
C THR A 85 23.91 -14.49 4.51
N CYS A 86 23.62 -14.96 5.72
CA CYS A 86 22.96 -14.15 6.74
C CYS A 86 23.90 -13.03 7.23
N LEU A 87 23.54 -11.79 6.94
CA LEU A 87 24.28 -10.58 7.34
C LEU A 87 23.92 -10.15 8.76
N GLY A 88 22.77 -10.58 9.26
CA GLY A 88 22.36 -10.29 10.63
C GLY A 88 20.86 -10.44 10.87
N SER A 89 20.52 -10.38 12.15
CA SER A 89 19.12 -10.27 12.60
C SER A 89 19.02 -9.19 13.65
N PHE A 90 18.09 -8.26 13.45
CA PHE A 90 18.04 -7.00 14.18
C PHE A 90 16.68 -6.78 14.79
N LEU A 91 16.61 -5.80 15.71
CA LEU A 91 15.38 -5.34 16.36
C LEU A 91 14.64 -6.48 17.05
N ARG A 92 14.71 -6.54 18.35
CA ARG A 92 14.13 -7.64 19.11
C ARG A 92 13.13 -7.18 20.16
N LYS A 93 12.32 -8.11 20.60
CA LYS A 93 11.42 -7.91 21.73
C LYS A 93 12.25 -7.82 23.03
N GLY A 94 11.93 -6.81 23.85
CA GLY A 94 12.58 -6.61 25.16
C GLY A 94 12.42 -5.20 25.70
N ASN A 95 13.19 -4.90 26.77
CA ASN A 95 13.18 -3.62 27.48
C ASN A 95 14.52 -2.87 27.39
N GLY A 96 15.46 -3.39 26.62
CA GLY A 96 16.78 -2.80 26.47
C GLY A 96 16.83 -1.67 25.44
N PRO A 97 17.98 -1.03 25.28
CA PRO A 97 18.21 -0.10 24.18
C PRO A 97 17.97 -0.81 22.83
N TYR A 98 17.21 -0.18 21.93
CA TYR A 98 16.86 -0.73 20.63
C TYR A 98 16.01 -2.03 20.66
N GLU A 99 15.33 -2.29 21.77
CA GLU A 99 14.35 -3.35 21.93
C GLU A 99 12.94 -2.77 21.99
N PHE A 100 11.97 -3.54 21.54
CA PHE A 100 10.57 -3.14 21.46
C PHE A 100 9.75 -3.93 22.48
N LEU A 101 8.99 -3.27 23.33
CA LEU A 101 8.06 -3.91 24.28
C LEU A 101 7.02 -4.75 23.56
N ASN A 102 6.46 -4.18 22.51
CA ASN A 102 5.51 -4.82 21.62
C ASN A 102 6.12 -4.88 20.22
N PRO A 103 5.86 -5.95 19.45
CA PRO A 103 6.29 -6.02 18.06
C PRO A 103 5.81 -4.79 17.30
N PRO A 104 6.67 -4.12 16.54
CA PRO A 104 6.25 -3.08 15.62
C PRO A 104 5.36 -3.68 14.53
N PHE A 105 4.64 -2.80 13.81
CA PHE A 105 3.89 -3.24 12.64
C PHE A 105 4.87 -3.54 11.51
N MET A 106 4.93 -4.82 11.12
CA MET A 106 5.92 -5.35 10.18
C MET A 106 5.30 -5.99 8.93
N GLN A 107 4.00 -5.75 8.70
CA GLN A 107 3.32 -6.30 7.52
C GLN A 107 3.75 -5.62 6.22
N ASP A 108 4.01 -4.30 6.30
CA ASP A 108 4.42 -3.52 5.14
C ASP A 108 5.75 -2.83 5.51
N LEU A 109 6.84 -3.21 4.85
CA LEU A 109 8.14 -2.57 5.04
C LEU A 109 8.13 -1.17 4.39
N VAL A 110 8.33 -0.15 5.20
CA VAL A 110 8.45 1.24 4.73
C VAL A 110 9.92 1.56 4.52
N ILE A 111 10.35 1.66 3.26
CA ILE A 111 11.74 1.92 2.89
C ILE A 111 11.85 3.31 2.27
N TYR A 112 12.86 4.10 2.68
CA TYR A 112 13.23 5.37 2.06
C TYR A 112 14.73 5.61 2.26
N ASP A 113 15.43 5.93 1.21
CA ASP A 113 16.89 6.22 1.22
C ASP A 113 17.73 5.15 1.94
N GLY A 114 17.40 3.85 1.77
CA GLY A 114 18.09 2.74 2.46
C GLY A 114 17.76 2.61 3.95
N ILE A 115 16.86 3.44 4.47
CA ILE A 115 16.37 3.41 5.86
C ILE A 115 15.05 2.64 5.92
N VAL A 116 14.89 1.80 6.93
CA VAL A 116 13.62 1.16 7.26
C VAL A 116 12.88 1.98 8.30
N GLY A 117 11.74 2.55 7.91
CA GLY A 117 10.84 3.24 8.81
C GLY A 117 10.02 2.26 9.64
N ILE A 118 10.04 2.41 10.96
CA ILE A 118 9.38 1.50 11.88
C ILE A 118 8.45 2.30 12.78
N TYR A 119 7.20 1.91 12.83
CA TYR A 119 6.22 2.45 13.75
C TYR A 119 5.86 1.40 14.81
N ASP A 120 5.92 1.76 16.09
CA ASP A 120 5.56 0.87 17.18
C ASP A 120 4.15 1.17 17.75
N PRO A 121 3.49 0.18 18.37
CA PRO A 121 2.15 0.38 18.97
C PRO A 121 2.10 1.43 20.11
N GLU A 122 3.26 1.81 20.66
CA GLU A 122 3.35 2.86 21.69
C GLU A 122 3.29 4.28 21.11
N GLY A 123 3.30 4.40 19.79
CA GLY A 123 3.21 5.67 19.06
C GLY A 123 4.56 6.33 18.83
N HIS A 124 5.62 5.54 18.59
CA HIS A 124 6.92 6.08 18.23
C HIS A 124 7.28 5.63 16.81
N PHE A 125 7.92 6.52 16.10
CA PHE A 125 8.54 6.24 14.81
C PHE A 125 10.05 6.13 14.99
N TYR A 126 10.65 5.20 14.26
CA TYR A 126 12.09 4.96 14.30
C TYR A 126 12.62 4.83 12.88
N ASP A 127 13.81 5.37 12.68
CA ASP A 127 14.64 5.10 11.50
C ASP A 127 15.65 4.01 11.86
N PHE A 128 15.58 2.91 11.14
CA PHE A 128 16.53 1.83 11.25
C PHE A 128 17.46 1.84 10.04
N ASP A 129 18.72 2.20 10.28
CA ASP A 129 19.78 2.21 9.28
C ASP A 129 20.35 0.79 9.13
N LEU A 130 19.96 0.11 8.07
CA LEU A 130 20.34 -1.27 7.81
C LEU A 130 21.85 -1.39 7.55
N GLU A 131 22.40 -0.55 6.67
CA GLU A 131 23.82 -0.63 6.28
C GLU A 131 24.74 -0.42 7.49
N GLN A 132 24.51 0.60 8.28
CA GLN A 132 25.29 0.82 9.49
C GLN A 132 25.11 -0.30 10.50
N SER A 133 23.92 -0.89 10.59
CA SER A 133 23.63 -1.99 11.51
C SER A 133 24.39 -3.25 11.14
N ILE A 134 24.46 -3.59 9.85
CA ILE A 134 25.26 -4.71 9.34
C ILE A 134 26.74 -4.46 9.61
N ASN A 135 27.27 -3.31 9.23
CA ASN A 135 28.68 -2.95 9.37
C ASN A 135 29.17 -2.96 10.83
N GLN A 136 28.31 -2.59 11.76
CA GLN A 136 28.63 -2.52 13.20
C GLN A 136 28.20 -3.78 13.97
N SER A 137 27.43 -4.68 13.34
CA SER A 137 26.78 -5.83 13.98
C SER A 137 25.89 -5.45 15.18
N VAL A 138 25.41 -4.20 15.21
CA VAL A 138 24.55 -3.62 16.25
C VAL A 138 23.46 -2.80 15.60
N PRO A 139 22.19 -2.90 16.04
CA PRO A 139 21.12 -2.09 15.48
C PRO A 139 21.41 -0.59 15.59
N LYS A 140 21.38 0.09 14.46
CA LYS A 140 21.47 1.54 14.40
C LYS A 140 20.07 2.11 14.23
N VAL A 141 19.50 2.59 15.32
CA VAL A 141 18.11 3.07 15.38
C VAL A 141 18.08 4.49 15.91
N ILE A 142 17.36 5.34 15.22
CA ILE A 142 17.09 6.70 15.65
C ILE A 142 15.58 6.81 15.93
N LYS A 143 15.25 7.09 17.19
CA LYS A 143 13.87 7.29 17.62
C LYS A 143 13.46 8.74 17.38
N ASP A 144 12.29 8.94 16.78
CA ASP A 144 11.72 10.28 16.65
C ASP A 144 11.29 10.87 17.99
N ILE A 145 11.39 12.18 18.06
CA ILE A 145 10.95 12.95 19.22
C ILE A 145 9.43 13.08 19.22
N GLU A 146 8.83 13.20 18.05
CA GLU A 146 7.38 13.34 17.89
C GLU A 146 6.68 12.06 18.31
N LYS A 147 5.69 12.20 19.19
CA LYS A 147 4.84 11.08 19.57
C LYS A 147 3.62 11.03 18.66
N LEU A 148 3.48 9.92 17.95
CA LEU A 148 2.37 9.66 17.05
C LEU A 148 1.15 9.12 17.80
N PRO A 149 -0.04 9.20 17.19
CA PRO A 149 -1.21 8.49 17.68
C PRO A 149 -0.95 7.00 17.77
N ARG A 150 -1.61 6.33 18.70
CA ARG A 150 -1.62 4.87 18.79
C ARG A 150 -2.55 4.25 17.76
N GLU A 151 -2.42 2.95 17.53
CA GLU A 151 -3.33 2.16 16.68
C GLU A 151 -3.34 2.57 15.20
N LEU A 152 -2.21 3.03 14.70
CA LEU A 152 -2.05 3.27 13.28
C LEU A 152 -1.88 1.95 12.52
N LYS A 153 -2.49 1.85 11.34
CA LYS A 153 -2.24 0.77 10.39
C LYS A 153 -0.88 0.97 9.69
N SER A 154 -0.59 2.21 9.30
CA SER A 154 0.69 2.59 8.71
C SER A 154 0.98 4.08 8.97
N CYS A 155 2.25 4.43 8.89
CA CYS A 155 2.75 5.77 9.08
C CYS A 155 3.96 6.02 8.17
N PHE A 156 3.97 7.15 7.47
CA PHE A 156 5.04 7.55 6.57
C PHE A 156 5.54 8.93 6.96
N ARG A 157 6.86 9.08 7.07
CA ARG A 157 7.47 10.38 7.36
C ARG A 157 7.42 11.27 6.12
N ILE A 158 6.83 12.46 6.25
CA ILE A 158 6.81 13.49 5.21
C ILE A 158 8.05 14.38 5.33
N ASP A 159 8.32 14.87 6.55
CA ASP A 159 9.48 15.68 6.91
C ASP A 159 9.82 15.47 8.40
N ASP A 160 10.74 16.24 8.96
CA ASP A 160 11.26 16.07 10.32
C ASP A 160 10.21 16.16 11.43
N SER A 161 9.03 16.69 11.14
CA SER A 161 7.97 16.92 12.13
C SER A 161 6.57 16.56 11.64
N SER A 162 6.44 15.98 10.45
CA SER A 162 5.16 15.72 9.82
C SER A 162 5.09 14.29 9.25
N TYR A 163 3.94 13.67 9.44
CA TYR A 163 3.70 12.28 9.03
C TYR A 163 2.36 12.17 8.30
N TYR A 164 2.31 11.30 7.31
CA TYR A 164 1.07 10.79 6.77
C TYR A 164 0.72 9.49 7.50
N CYS A 165 -0.45 9.46 8.13
CA CYS A 165 -0.88 8.38 9.00
C CYS A 165 -2.19 7.77 8.51
N ARG A 166 -2.32 6.46 8.71
CA ARG A 166 -3.55 5.71 8.43
C ARG A 166 -3.93 4.89 9.65
N ARG A 167 -5.20 4.92 10.02
CA ARG A 167 -5.76 4.08 11.09
C ARG A 167 -7.00 3.36 10.60
N LEU A 168 -7.25 2.19 11.17
CA LEU A 168 -8.46 1.42 10.94
C LEU A 168 -9.40 1.63 12.13
N ARG A 169 -10.61 2.10 11.86
CA ARG A 169 -11.63 2.29 12.88
C ARG A 169 -12.61 1.12 12.86
N SER A 170 -13.15 0.79 14.04
CA SER A 170 -14.16 -0.24 14.19
C SER A 170 -15.61 0.26 13.96
N ASP A 171 -15.77 1.53 13.59
CA ASP A 171 -17.04 2.15 13.26
C ASP A 171 -17.27 2.19 11.72
N GLU A 172 -18.36 2.78 11.29
CA GLU A 172 -18.73 2.93 9.88
C GLU A 172 -17.72 3.69 9.02
N LYS A 173 -16.77 4.40 9.64
CA LYS A 173 -15.72 5.15 8.93
C LYS A 173 -14.62 4.29 8.35
N GLY A 174 -14.47 3.04 8.85
CA GLY A 174 -13.48 2.11 8.33
C GLY A 174 -12.05 2.66 8.38
N GLN A 175 -11.37 2.72 7.24
CA GLN A 175 -10.03 3.27 7.14
C GLN A 175 -10.06 4.79 7.08
N GLN A 176 -9.27 5.43 7.95
CA GLN A 176 -9.13 6.89 8.02
C GLN A 176 -7.67 7.29 7.78
N ARG A 177 -7.48 8.41 7.09
CA ARG A 177 -6.18 9.00 6.74
C ARG A 177 -6.09 10.40 7.31
N PHE A 178 -4.89 10.81 7.71
CA PHE A 178 -4.65 12.16 8.21
C PHE A 178 -3.16 12.52 8.15
N LEU A 179 -2.90 13.80 8.17
CA LEU A 179 -1.57 14.35 8.38
C LEU A 179 -1.40 14.61 9.88
N TRP A 180 -0.29 14.18 10.43
CA TRP A 180 0.06 14.43 11.83
C TRP A 180 1.26 15.34 11.93
N SER A 181 1.13 16.40 12.69
CA SER A 181 2.25 17.27 13.01
C SER A 181 2.04 17.96 14.35
N ARG A 182 3.05 17.92 15.22
CA ARG A 182 3.08 18.61 16.51
C ARG A 182 1.83 18.36 17.37
N GLY A 183 1.39 17.11 17.44
CA GLY A 183 0.23 16.71 18.23
C GLY A 183 -1.13 17.01 17.60
N ASN A 184 -1.19 17.41 16.33
CA ASN A 184 -2.44 17.78 15.66
C ASN A 184 -2.67 16.92 14.41
N GLU A 185 -3.93 16.52 14.23
CA GLU A 185 -4.43 15.91 12.98
C GLU A 185 -4.91 17.03 12.04
N THR A 186 -4.50 16.95 10.78
CA THR A 186 -4.99 17.82 9.70
C THR A 186 -5.29 17.00 8.46
N TYR A 187 -6.05 17.58 7.53
CA TYR A 187 -6.53 16.92 6.33
C TYR A 187 -6.34 17.84 5.13
N ASN A 188 -6.14 17.27 3.96
CA ASN A 188 -6.25 17.96 2.67
C ASN A 188 -7.47 17.43 1.91
N GLY A 189 -7.84 18.04 0.79
CA GLY A 189 -9.04 17.67 0.05
C GLY A 189 -9.06 16.20 -0.40
N SER A 190 -7.92 15.65 -0.85
CA SER A 190 -7.83 14.25 -1.26
C SER A 190 -8.02 13.30 -0.09
N ILE A 191 -7.46 13.63 1.08
CA ILE A 191 -7.67 12.86 2.32
C ILE A 191 -9.14 12.94 2.76
N GLU A 192 -9.75 14.13 2.72
CA GLU A 192 -11.17 14.32 3.06
C GLU A 192 -12.07 13.47 2.16
N ALA A 193 -11.85 13.52 0.83
CA ALA A 193 -12.61 12.71 -0.13
C ALA A 193 -12.54 11.21 0.15
N LEU A 194 -11.34 10.69 0.48
CA LEU A 194 -11.15 9.28 0.84
C LEU A 194 -11.77 8.91 2.19
N ASN A 195 -11.84 9.85 3.13
CA ASN A 195 -12.40 9.64 4.46
C ASN A 195 -13.94 9.81 4.52
N GLU A 196 -14.56 10.42 3.51
CA GLU A 196 -16.02 10.56 3.41
C GLU A 196 -16.73 9.25 3.05
N ILE A 197 -15.99 8.22 2.62
CA ILE A 197 -16.55 6.90 2.34
C ILE A 197 -16.99 6.27 3.66
N LEU A 198 -18.28 5.97 3.77
CA LEU A 198 -18.89 5.37 4.96
C LEU A 198 -19.44 3.98 4.63
N LEU A 199 -19.32 3.07 5.59
CA LEU A 199 -19.93 1.73 5.55
C LEU A 199 -21.31 1.78 6.20
N GLU A 200 -22.29 2.40 5.56
CA GLU A 200 -23.63 2.62 6.13
C GLU A 200 -24.24 1.34 6.75
N GLY A 201 -24.60 1.42 8.03
CA GLY A 201 -25.38 0.42 8.75
C GLY A 201 -24.70 -0.94 8.96
N LYS A 202 -23.37 -1.04 8.85
CA LYS A 202 -22.68 -2.33 8.77
C LYS A 202 -21.56 -2.48 9.81
N GLY A 203 -21.88 -2.32 11.07
CA GLY A 203 -20.94 -2.38 12.22
C GLY A 203 -20.35 -3.75 12.57
N ASP A 204 -20.35 -4.74 11.67
CA ASP A 204 -19.77 -6.06 11.95
C ASP A 204 -18.26 -6.06 11.69
N GLY A 205 -17.50 -6.56 12.66
CA GLY A 205 -16.04 -6.42 12.79
C GLY A 205 -15.17 -6.62 11.54
N TYR A 206 -15.51 -7.52 10.63
CA TYR A 206 -14.72 -7.76 9.41
C TYR A 206 -15.01 -6.77 8.27
N ARG A 207 -16.14 -6.07 8.30
CA ARG A 207 -16.56 -5.18 7.21
C ARG A 207 -15.80 -3.87 7.16
N HIS A 208 -15.18 -3.45 8.27
CA HIS A 208 -14.30 -2.26 8.24
C HIS A 208 -13.10 -2.46 7.32
N ASN A 209 -12.70 -3.72 7.11
CA ASN A 209 -11.57 -4.04 6.25
C ASN A 209 -11.90 -3.87 4.75
N LEU A 210 -13.18 -3.79 4.37
CA LEU A 210 -13.59 -3.58 2.97
C LEU A 210 -13.02 -2.30 2.36
N LEU A 211 -12.77 -1.28 3.19
CA LEU A 211 -12.14 -0.03 2.77
C LEU A 211 -10.61 -0.05 2.90
N SER A 212 -10.03 -1.19 3.27
CA SER A 212 -8.59 -1.29 3.45
C SER A 212 -7.85 -1.20 2.13
N SER A 213 -6.72 -0.52 2.17
CA SER A 213 -5.76 -0.40 1.09
C SER A 213 -4.35 -0.66 1.58
N ILE A 214 -3.47 -1.05 0.67
CA ILE A 214 -2.02 -0.99 0.84
C ILE A 214 -1.62 0.41 0.41
N ALA A 215 -0.66 1.03 1.09
CA ALA A 215 -0.19 2.35 0.69
C ALA A 215 1.31 2.46 0.77
N ALA A 216 1.85 3.30 -0.10
CA ALA A 216 3.24 3.72 -0.07
C ALA A 216 3.34 5.22 -0.41
N TYR A 217 4.36 5.87 0.10
CA TYR A 217 4.58 7.30 -0.08
C TYR A 217 5.96 7.57 -0.68
N ASN A 218 5.99 8.24 -1.81
CA ASN A 218 7.22 8.77 -2.40
C ASN A 218 7.42 10.22 -1.93
N LYS A 219 8.40 10.41 -1.05
CA LYS A 219 8.69 11.70 -0.42
C LYS A 219 9.19 12.74 -1.44
N GLU A 220 10.00 12.34 -2.40
CA GLU A 220 10.58 13.25 -3.40
C GLU A 220 9.51 13.80 -4.36
N LYS A 221 8.62 12.95 -4.79
CA LYS A 221 7.53 13.31 -5.70
C LYS A 221 6.33 13.90 -4.96
N ASP A 222 6.26 13.71 -3.65
CA ASP A 222 5.12 14.04 -2.80
C ASP A 222 3.85 13.32 -3.29
N ILE A 223 3.96 12.02 -3.52
CA ILE A 223 2.86 11.19 -4.02
C ILE A 223 2.62 10.01 -3.09
N VAL A 224 1.37 9.86 -2.67
CA VAL A 224 0.84 8.63 -2.07
C VAL A 224 0.22 7.79 -3.17
N VAL A 225 0.51 6.50 -3.16
CA VAL A 225 -0.21 5.49 -3.93
C VAL A 225 -0.94 4.58 -2.95
N GLU A 226 -2.23 4.39 -3.14
CA GLU A 226 -3.05 3.45 -2.36
C GLU A 226 -3.74 2.45 -3.28
N ALA A 227 -3.41 1.18 -3.17
CA ALA A 227 -4.06 0.08 -3.88
C ALA A 227 -5.09 -0.59 -2.97
N ALA A 228 -6.34 -0.65 -3.39
CA ALA A 228 -7.43 -1.22 -2.61
C ALA A 228 -7.28 -2.75 -2.51
N ILE A 229 -7.45 -3.33 -1.31
CA ILE A 229 -7.28 -4.78 -1.13
C ILE A 229 -8.40 -5.56 -1.82
N TYR A 230 -9.63 -5.07 -1.80
CA TYR A 230 -10.80 -5.81 -2.32
C TYR A 230 -11.45 -5.21 -3.56
N GLN A 231 -10.86 -4.17 -4.14
CA GLN A 231 -11.37 -3.54 -5.36
C GLN A 231 -10.23 -3.28 -6.35
N ASP A 232 -10.51 -3.41 -7.64
CA ASP A 232 -9.55 -3.10 -8.70
C ASP A 232 -9.35 -1.59 -8.86
N VAL A 233 -8.99 -0.91 -7.77
CA VAL A 233 -8.82 0.54 -7.68
C VAL A 233 -7.48 0.89 -7.06
N ILE A 234 -6.78 1.84 -7.70
CA ILE A 234 -5.57 2.46 -7.19
C ILE A 234 -5.82 3.97 -7.13
N ASN A 235 -5.61 4.59 -5.99
CA ASN A 235 -5.65 6.03 -5.81
C ASN A 235 -4.23 6.60 -5.75
N ILE A 236 -4.00 7.67 -6.49
CA ILE A 236 -2.73 8.40 -6.51
C ILE A 236 -3.04 9.85 -6.16
N TYR A 237 -2.37 10.40 -5.17
CA TYR A 237 -2.60 11.80 -4.77
C TYR A 237 -1.37 12.40 -4.07
N SER A 238 -1.27 13.73 -4.15
CA SER A 238 -0.24 14.50 -3.45
C SER A 238 -0.74 14.94 -2.08
N LEU A 239 0.17 14.98 -1.10
CA LEU A 239 -0.13 15.51 0.23
C LEU A 239 -0.07 17.04 0.30
N ARG A 240 0.67 17.67 -0.63
CA ARG A 240 0.97 19.12 -0.62
C ARG A 240 0.49 19.87 -1.87
N LYS A 241 0.19 19.14 -2.96
CA LYS A 241 -0.21 19.71 -4.25
C LYS A 241 -1.63 19.30 -4.61
N ALA A 242 -2.27 20.03 -5.50
CA ALA A 242 -3.57 19.67 -6.06
C ALA A 242 -3.40 18.63 -7.18
N PHE A 243 -3.08 17.39 -6.81
CA PHE A 243 -3.00 16.27 -7.74
C PHE A 243 -3.71 15.08 -7.12
N GLU A 244 -4.66 14.52 -7.85
CA GLU A 244 -5.41 13.33 -7.46
C GLU A 244 -5.94 12.58 -8.69
N LEU A 245 -5.91 11.26 -8.63
CA LEU A 245 -6.33 10.37 -9.70
C LEU A 245 -6.77 9.03 -9.11
N SER A 246 -7.90 8.50 -9.55
CA SER A 246 -8.28 7.11 -9.34
C SER A 246 -8.05 6.30 -10.62
N ILE A 247 -7.33 5.18 -10.52
CA ILE A 247 -7.15 4.21 -11.59
C ILE A 247 -8.06 3.01 -11.30
N VAL A 248 -8.82 2.60 -12.31
CA VAL A 248 -9.67 1.42 -12.29
C VAL A 248 -9.12 0.40 -13.28
N THR A 249 -8.67 -0.76 -12.79
CA THR A 249 -7.99 -1.78 -13.61
C THR A 249 -8.88 -2.98 -13.97
N GLY A 250 -10.02 -3.14 -13.32
CA GLY A 250 -10.98 -4.21 -13.60
C GLY A 250 -12.06 -3.83 -14.61
N GLU A 251 -12.77 -4.82 -15.15
CA GLU A 251 -13.95 -4.59 -15.98
C GLU A 251 -15.12 -4.07 -15.17
N ASN A 252 -15.29 -4.59 -13.96
CA ASN A 252 -16.36 -4.24 -13.03
C ASN A 252 -15.74 -3.98 -11.65
N ILE A 253 -15.96 -2.80 -11.12
CA ILE A 253 -15.65 -2.53 -9.72
C ILE A 253 -16.81 -3.09 -8.91
N ASN A 254 -16.54 -4.10 -8.07
CA ASN A 254 -17.50 -4.49 -7.06
C ASN A 254 -17.75 -3.28 -6.15
N THR A 255 -18.99 -2.90 -6.01
CA THR A 255 -19.35 -1.84 -5.06
C THR A 255 -19.10 -2.34 -3.63
N ILE A 256 -18.90 -1.42 -2.71
CA ILE A 256 -18.77 -1.77 -1.28
C ILE A 256 -20.06 -2.47 -0.79
N GLU A 257 -21.21 -2.11 -1.34
CA GLU A 257 -22.48 -2.76 -1.05
C GLU A 257 -22.46 -4.25 -1.50
N GLU A 258 -22.05 -4.53 -2.74
CA GLU A 258 -21.91 -5.90 -3.24
C GLU A 258 -20.93 -6.70 -2.40
N LEU A 259 -19.71 -6.18 -2.16
CA LEU A 259 -18.72 -6.83 -1.30
C LEU A 259 -19.29 -7.11 0.10
N SER A 260 -20.03 -6.17 0.67
CA SER A 260 -20.59 -6.30 2.01
C SER A 260 -21.66 -7.38 2.14
N THR A 261 -22.21 -7.88 1.04
CA THR A 261 -23.18 -9.00 1.02
C THR A 261 -22.49 -10.36 0.93
N LEU A 262 -21.23 -10.39 0.54
CA LEU A 262 -20.48 -11.65 0.42
C LEU A 262 -20.13 -12.23 1.80
N PRO A 263 -20.14 -13.56 1.93
CA PRO A 263 -19.49 -14.22 3.06
C PRO A 263 -18.00 -13.87 3.15
N TYR A 264 -17.44 -13.84 4.35
CA TYR A 264 -16.02 -13.49 4.56
C TYR A 264 -15.04 -14.33 3.72
N GLY A 265 -15.31 -15.63 3.56
CA GLY A 265 -14.46 -16.53 2.77
C GLY A 265 -14.53 -16.34 1.26
N ASP A 266 -15.47 -15.54 0.76
CA ASP A 266 -15.67 -15.31 -0.68
C ASP A 266 -15.01 -14.00 -1.16
N PHE A 267 -14.39 -13.25 -0.25
CA PHE A 267 -13.61 -12.07 -0.62
C PHE A 267 -12.36 -12.48 -1.42
N LYS A 268 -12.14 -11.78 -2.52
CA LYS A 268 -10.94 -11.96 -3.34
C LYS A 268 -10.10 -10.71 -3.23
N ASP A 269 -8.83 -10.91 -2.94
CA ASP A 269 -7.87 -9.82 -2.93
C ASP A 269 -7.64 -9.31 -4.35
N ALA A 270 -7.85 -8.01 -4.54
CA ALA A 270 -7.51 -7.35 -5.80
C ALA A 270 -6.02 -6.99 -5.81
N TYR A 271 -5.52 -6.35 -4.75
CA TYR A 271 -4.11 -6.03 -4.60
C TYR A 271 -3.55 -6.59 -3.30
N MET A 272 -2.34 -7.16 -3.37
CA MET A 272 -1.67 -7.83 -2.26
C MET A 272 -0.40 -7.11 -1.82
N ASP A 273 0.28 -6.40 -2.73
CA ASP A 273 1.51 -5.65 -2.43
C ASP A 273 1.67 -4.47 -3.39
N LEU A 274 2.48 -3.48 -2.98
CA LEU A 274 2.73 -2.22 -3.68
C LEU A 274 4.16 -1.77 -3.43
N ARG A 275 4.92 -1.53 -4.52
CA ARG A 275 6.29 -1.00 -4.44
C ARG A 275 6.44 0.26 -5.27
N LEU A 276 7.25 1.17 -4.75
CA LEU A 276 7.57 2.44 -5.42
C LEU A 276 9.03 2.41 -5.90
N TYR A 277 9.25 2.84 -7.13
CA TYR A 277 10.56 2.95 -7.76
C TYR A 277 10.76 4.36 -8.31
N ASP A 278 11.95 4.70 -8.77
CA ASP A 278 12.25 6.06 -9.23
C ASP A 278 11.32 6.56 -10.34
N VAL A 279 11.06 5.70 -11.32
CA VAL A 279 10.32 6.08 -12.53
C VAL A 279 8.86 5.61 -12.53
N CYS A 280 8.52 4.65 -11.69
CA CYS A 280 7.19 4.02 -11.69
C CYS A 280 6.83 3.50 -10.30
N PHE A 281 5.61 3.01 -10.19
CA PHE A 281 5.20 2.13 -9.11
C PHE A 281 4.64 0.82 -9.67
N ALA A 282 4.69 -0.23 -8.88
CA ALA A 282 4.16 -1.53 -9.25
C ALA A 282 3.22 -2.07 -8.17
N CYS A 283 2.14 -2.71 -8.60
CA CYS A 283 1.17 -3.35 -7.74
C CYS A 283 1.08 -4.85 -8.07
N LEU A 284 1.10 -5.70 -7.06
CA LEU A 284 0.83 -7.12 -7.18
C LEU A 284 -0.68 -7.36 -7.14
N ARG A 285 -1.28 -7.64 -8.30
CA ARG A 285 -2.71 -7.88 -8.46
C ARG A 285 -3.01 -9.37 -8.40
N ALA A 286 -3.99 -9.74 -7.55
CA ALA A 286 -4.46 -11.12 -7.37
C ALA A 286 -3.36 -12.17 -7.17
N GLY A 287 -2.21 -11.76 -6.65
CA GLY A 287 -1.06 -12.61 -6.32
C GLY A 287 -0.25 -13.16 -7.51
N ASN A 288 -0.64 -12.90 -8.74
CA ASN A 288 0.04 -13.47 -9.91
C ASN A 288 0.23 -12.50 -11.09
N CYS A 289 -0.05 -11.23 -10.92
CA CYS A 289 0.13 -10.22 -11.96
C CYS A 289 0.73 -8.95 -11.37
N LEU A 290 1.92 -8.58 -11.81
CA LEU A 290 2.51 -7.28 -11.52
C LEU A 290 2.05 -6.28 -12.56
N GLN A 291 1.50 -5.16 -12.11
CA GLN A 291 1.04 -4.05 -12.94
C GLN A 291 1.88 -2.82 -12.66
N PHE A 292 2.54 -2.29 -13.68
CA PHE A 292 3.43 -1.13 -13.59
C PHE A 292 2.75 0.11 -14.16
N PHE A 293 2.88 1.22 -13.45
CA PHE A 293 2.31 2.51 -13.83
C PHE A 293 3.35 3.61 -13.65
N ASP A 294 3.32 4.62 -14.50
CA ASP A 294 4.05 5.84 -14.22
C ASP A 294 3.38 6.66 -13.09
N TRP A 295 4.05 7.72 -12.66
CA TRP A 295 3.55 8.57 -11.57
C TRP A 295 2.29 9.38 -11.92
N PHE A 296 1.85 9.37 -13.16
CA PHE A 296 0.61 9.97 -13.63
C PHE A 296 -0.46 8.92 -13.94
N GLY A 297 -0.25 7.69 -13.51
CA GLY A 297 -1.17 6.58 -13.65
C GLY A 297 -1.31 6.07 -15.08
N ALA A 298 -0.34 6.33 -15.98
CA ALA A 298 -0.32 5.65 -17.27
C ALA A 298 0.17 4.21 -17.10
N PRO A 299 -0.52 3.21 -17.66
CA PRO A 299 -0.05 1.85 -17.62
C PRO A 299 1.22 1.72 -18.47
N LEU A 300 2.24 1.08 -17.93
CA LEU A 300 3.51 0.84 -18.60
C LEU A 300 3.58 -0.59 -19.12
N MET A 301 3.41 -1.55 -18.22
CA MET A 301 3.44 -2.97 -18.55
C MET A 301 2.75 -3.81 -17.48
N GLN A 302 2.46 -5.06 -17.84
CA GLN A 302 2.11 -6.10 -16.87
C GLN A 302 3.00 -7.32 -17.03
N VAL A 303 3.28 -7.99 -15.90
CA VAL A 303 4.08 -9.21 -15.85
C VAL A 303 3.30 -10.30 -15.14
N LEU A 304 3.06 -11.41 -15.84
CA LEU A 304 2.39 -12.57 -15.27
C LEU A 304 3.40 -13.48 -14.58
N LEU A 305 3.12 -13.81 -13.34
CA LEU A 305 3.93 -14.71 -12.53
C LEU A 305 3.45 -16.16 -12.71
N PRO A 306 4.36 -17.14 -12.89
CA PRO A 306 4.00 -18.54 -12.99
C PRO A 306 3.56 -19.15 -11.66
N LYS A 307 3.88 -18.49 -10.54
CA LYS A 307 3.52 -18.89 -9.18
C LYS A 307 2.93 -17.70 -8.44
N PRO A 308 1.90 -17.92 -7.60
CA PRO A 308 1.33 -16.86 -6.79
C PRO A 308 2.34 -16.33 -5.76
N ALA A 309 2.29 -15.04 -5.52
CA ALA A 309 3.08 -14.33 -4.53
C ALA A 309 2.18 -13.49 -3.61
N THR A 310 2.69 -13.15 -2.43
CA THR A 310 2.05 -12.24 -1.48
C THR A 310 2.84 -10.94 -1.31
N ALA A 311 4.14 -10.99 -1.62
CA ALA A 311 5.04 -9.83 -1.63
C ALA A 311 6.03 -9.95 -2.79
N PHE A 312 6.58 -8.83 -3.21
CA PHE A 312 7.61 -8.79 -4.24
C PHE A 312 8.54 -7.59 -4.04
N ASP A 313 9.71 -7.65 -4.63
CA ASP A 313 10.55 -6.47 -4.86
C ASP A 313 11.48 -6.70 -6.06
N ILE A 314 12.04 -5.62 -6.61
CA ILE A 314 12.87 -5.64 -7.81
C ILE A 314 14.24 -5.05 -7.53
N ASP A 315 15.26 -5.84 -7.81
CA ASP A 315 16.63 -5.39 -7.95
C ASP A 315 16.82 -4.88 -9.40
N TRP A 316 16.69 -3.58 -9.57
CA TRP A 316 16.82 -2.94 -10.89
C TRP A 316 18.24 -2.95 -11.43
N ASP A 317 19.23 -2.95 -10.56
CA ASP A 317 20.64 -2.93 -10.95
C ASP A 317 21.07 -4.27 -11.55
N ASN A 318 20.64 -5.37 -10.95
CA ASN A 318 20.94 -6.72 -11.39
C ASN A 318 19.84 -7.34 -12.27
N ARG A 319 18.73 -6.62 -12.50
CA ARG A 319 17.59 -7.07 -13.32
C ARG A 319 16.95 -8.37 -12.81
N PHE A 320 16.71 -8.45 -11.50
CA PHE A 320 16.00 -9.55 -10.89
C PHE A 320 14.71 -9.09 -10.19
N LEU A 321 13.65 -9.85 -10.40
CA LEU A 321 12.43 -9.78 -9.60
C LEU A 321 12.49 -10.89 -8.54
N TYR A 322 12.20 -10.51 -7.32
CA TYR A 322 12.02 -11.42 -6.19
C TYR A 322 10.55 -11.44 -5.80
N THR A 323 10.01 -12.65 -5.64
CA THR A 323 8.64 -12.83 -5.16
C THR A 323 8.62 -13.75 -3.96
N TYR A 324 7.84 -13.41 -2.97
CA TYR A 324 7.66 -14.20 -1.77
C TYR A 324 6.19 -14.60 -1.62
N ASN A 325 5.97 -15.82 -1.14
CA ASN A 325 4.61 -16.28 -0.80
C ASN A 325 4.59 -16.76 0.65
N ILE A 326 3.81 -16.07 1.48
CA ILE A 326 3.72 -16.31 2.92
C ILE A 326 3.13 -17.69 3.28
N GLU A 327 2.23 -18.23 2.44
CA GLU A 327 1.58 -19.53 2.72
C GLU A 327 2.53 -20.70 2.49
N THR A 328 3.41 -20.58 1.50
CA THR A 328 4.36 -21.63 1.12
C THR A 328 5.77 -21.37 1.65
N GLU A 329 6.02 -20.20 2.22
CA GLU A 329 7.32 -19.69 2.68
C GLU A 329 8.41 -19.79 1.59
N ARG A 330 8.02 -19.58 0.32
CA ARG A 330 8.94 -19.69 -0.81
C ARG A 330 9.33 -18.33 -1.34
N LEU A 331 10.62 -18.13 -1.50
CA LEU A 331 11.24 -17.00 -2.18
C LEU A 331 11.70 -17.45 -3.56
N LEU A 332 11.22 -16.80 -4.61
CA LEU A 332 11.59 -17.09 -5.99
C LEU A 332 12.29 -15.89 -6.61
N ARG A 333 13.38 -16.14 -7.34
CA ARG A 333 14.10 -15.14 -8.13
C ARG A 333 13.85 -15.37 -9.62
N TYR A 334 13.50 -14.31 -10.34
CA TYR A 334 13.30 -14.33 -11.79
C TYR A 334 14.24 -13.33 -12.45
N ASN A 335 14.90 -13.75 -13.52
CA ASN A 335 15.65 -12.82 -14.37
C ASN A 335 14.67 -12.07 -15.27
N ILE A 336 14.65 -10.75 -15.15
CA ILE A 336 13.75 -9.86 -15.93
C ILE A 336 14.54 -9.05 -17.00
N GLY A 337 15.78 -9.41 -17.24
CA GLY A 337 16.79 -8.72 -18.08
C GLY A 337 16.28 -7.91 -19.26
N ASN A 338 15.53 -8.52 -20.18
CA ASN A 338 15.03 -7.84 -21.39
C ASN A 338 13.50 -7.65 -21.37
N GLU A 339 12.84 -8.04 -20.30
CA GLU A 339 11.37 -8.09 -20.25
C GLU A 339 10.78 -6.81 -19.66
N ILE A 340 11.59 -6.06 -18.94
CA ILE A 340 11.23 -4.78 -18.31
C ILE A 340 12.29 -3.73 -18.74
N GLU A 341 11.98 -2.93 -19.76
CA GLU A 341 12.78 -1.77 -20.16
C GLU A 341 12.19 -0.45 -19.63
#